data_4c58c266e4d3dc416e59e059c6ac775c
#
_entry.id   4c58c266e4d3dc416e59e059c6ac775c
#
_cell.length_a   1.000
_cell.length_b   1.000
_cell.length_c   1.000
_cell.angle_alpha   90.00
_cell.angle_beta   90.00
_cell.angle_gamma   90.00
#
_symmetry.space_group_name_H-M   'P 1'
#
loop_
_entity.id
_entity.type
_entity.pdbx_description
1 polymer ?
#
loop_
_entity_poly.entity_id
_entity_poly.type
_entity_poly.pdbx_seq_one_letter_code
_entity_poly.pdbx_strand_id
1 'polypeptide(L)'
;EIGDYLSKKMKAMNHLISRFSENFPAQQLMHIHEFSKPINSGIDNKLFCLRAQQFFLQKIPKVLNEKHVGFNPYQKDINKLKTSGIQQYIYSKLFITKNILEPLTPEKTLDLFEDQVSTHLKQILKENLQSNALQISEDKNHNFVLFANTGENKKAVIRNFENVQLAEEFKNNLLDKLQDINLQSEGFHLVEHSLLRPIVRANYLGSIKNQLGNNYLQSNFNGSRKEQLAYLEDLFVLAKNQSNYSVSFDDEKKQYQISVYDIDQTKVAEINQKYYSQSVAMNEIKKFIEFLDNVKIEQRQSLYDIQQTNSTKQSNHDDFLYFGEFTILLPDWPLRFQNKSFLDLFVKLLEEATPKHHFFQVILCNPEKMEKFENLYFEWIQVKRFQFEKNNYQEIDTASSSLRSLLQEIRKFV
;
A
#
# COMPACT_ATOMS: atom_id res chain seq x y z
N GLU A 1 -39.82 -22.55 -11.45
CA GLU A 1 -39.27 -22.53 -12.84
C GLU A 1 -38.13 -21.49 -13.02
N ILE A 2 -38.33 -20.18 -12.70
CA ILE A 2 -37.28 -19.16 -12.87
C ILE A 2 -36.07 -19.45 -11.96
N GLY A 3 -36.30 -19.78 -10.68
CA GLY A 3 -35.26 -20.12 -9.72
C GLY A 3 -34.42 -21.33 -10.12
N ASP A 4 -35.00 -22.34 -10.75
CA ASP A 4 -34.31 -23.53 -11.24
C ASP A 4 -33.49 -23.22 -12.49
N TYR A 5 -34.02 -22.41 -13.38
CA TYR A 5 -33.32 -21.93 -14.57
C TYR A 5 -32.06 -21.12 -14.18
N LEU A 6 -32.19 -20.17 -13.23
CA LEU A 6 -31.02 -19.42 -12.72
C LEU A 6 -29.99 -20.35 -12.08
N SER A 7 -30.42 -21.34 -11.29
CA SER A 7 -29.52 -22.31 -10.67
C SER A 7 -28.75 -23.15 -11.72
N LYS A 8 -29.40 -23.56 -12.80
CA LYS A 8 -28.74 -24.26 -13.93
C LYS A 8 -27.73 -23.34 -14.63
N LYS A 9 -28.08 -22.08 -14.88
CA LYS A 9 -27.15 -21.09 -15.46
C LYS A 9 -25.92 -20.85 -14.58
N MET A 10 -26.12 -20.68 -13.27
CA MET A 10 -25.01 -20.50 -12.32
C MET A 10 -24.06 -21.71 -12.33
N LYS A 11 -24.58 -22.94 -12.38
CA LYS A 11 -23.75 -24.15 -12.52
C LYS A 11 -22.94 -24.15 -13.82
N ALA A 12 -23.56 -23.76 -14.95
CA ALA A 12 -22.87 -23.64 -16.22
C ALA A 12 -21.75 -22.57 -16.17
N MET A 13 -22.01 -21.42 -15.54
CA MET A 13 -20.99 -20.39 -15.35
C MET A 13 -19.84 -20.88 -14.48
N ASN A 14 -20.10 -21.57 -13.38
CA ASN A 14 -19.06 -22.16 -12.56
C ASN A 14 -18.20 -23.16 -13.37
N HIS A 15 -18.81 -23.96 -14.23
CA HIS A 15 -18.06 -24.87 -15.09
C HIS A 15 -17.17 -24.13 -16.11
N LEU A 16 -17.64 -23.01 -16.65
CA LEU A 16 -16.81 -22.17 -17.54
C LEU A 16 -15.65 -21.53 -16.78
N ILE A 17 -15.89 -21.02 -15.57
CA ILE A 17 -14.85 -20.41 -14.72
C ILE A 17 -13.79 -21.45 -14.34
N SER A 18 -14.20 -22.69 -14.01
CA SER A 18 -13.28 -23.77 -13.64
C SER A 18 -12.32 -24.18 -14.77
N ARG A 19 -12.66 -23.92 -16.04
CA ARG A 19 -11.74 -24.12 -17.18
C ARG A 19 -10.51 -23.24 -17.12
N PHE A 20 -10.56 -22.15 -16.39
CA PHE A 20 -9.41 -21.26 -16.13
C PHE A 20 -8.69 -21.61 -14.81
N SER A 21 -8.95 -22.79 -14.24
CA SER A 21 -8.45 -23.20 -12.91
C SER A 21 -8.84 -22.26 -11.77
N GLU A 22 -9.98 -21.59 -11.93
CA GLU A 22 -10.53 -20.63 -10.96
C GLU A 22 -11.81 -21.15 -10.30
N ASN A 23 -11.98 -20.79 -9.04
CA ASN A 23 -13.20 -21.05 -8.28
C ASN A 23 -13.92 -19.72 -8.01
N PHE A 24 -15.26 -19.74 -8.13
CA PHE A 24 -16.08 -18.57 -7.82
C PHE A 24 -16.89 -18.81 -6.55
N PRO A 25 -16.86 -17.91 -5.54
CA PRO A 25 -17.48 -18.10 -4.24
C PRO A 25 -19.01 -17.77 -4.27
N ALA A 26 -19.76 -18.46 -5.16
CA ALA A 26 -21.15 -18.15 -5.44
C ALA A 26 -22.07 -18.18 -4.22
N GLN A 27 -21.93 -19.23 -3.38
CA GLN A 27 -22.80 -19.40 -2.20
C GLN A 27 -22.51 -18.34 -1.13
N GLN A 28 -21.24 -18.06 -0.85
CA GLN A 28 -20.85 -17.03 0.10
C GLN A 28 -21.34 -15.65 -0.35
N LEU A 29 -21.18 -15.32 -1.64
CA LEU A 29 -21.64 -14.05 -2.18
C LEU A 29 -23.16 -13.90 -2.13
N MET A 30 -23.93 -14.96 -2.37
CA MET A 30 -25.38 -14.92 -2.20
C MET A 30 -25.79 -14.63 -0.75
N HIS A 31 -25.18 -15.31 0.19
CA HIS A 31 -25.43 -15.11 1.62
C HIS A 31 -25.08 -13.69 2.09
N ILE A 32 -23.94 -13.17 1.62
CA ILE A 32 -23.51 -11.79 1.90
C ILE A 32 -24.50 -10.76 1.30
N HIS A 33 -24.96 -11.01 0.07
CA HIS A 33 -25.91 -10.15 -0.59
C HIS A 33 -27.27 -10.14 0.14
N GLU A 34 -27.73 -11.30 0.59
CA GLU A 34 -28.94 -11.44 1.39
C GLU A 34 -28.85 -10.63 2.70
N PHE A 35 -27.71 -10.67 3.37
CA PHE A 35 -27.46 -9.85 4.55
C PHE A 35 -27.54 -8.34 4.26
N SER A 36 -27.01 -7.90 3.12
CA SER A 36 -26.99 -6.49 2.75
C SER A 36 -28.32 -5.95 2.23
N LYS A 37 -29.25 -6.85 1.84
CA LYS A 37 -30.58 -6.51 1.31
C LYS A 37 -31.62 -7.49 1.81
N PRO A 38 -32.11 -7.35 3.06
CA PRO A 38 -32.97 -8.34 3.70
C PRO A 38 -34.37 -8.49 3.03
N ILE A 39 -34.78 -7.55 2.19
CA ILE A 39 -36.07 -7.58 1.48
C ILE A 39 -36.02 -8.35 0.15
N ASN A 40 -34.86 -8.90 -0.20
CA ASN A 40 -34.65 -9.56 -1.48
C ASN A 40 -35.33 -10.95 -1.53
N SER A 41 -35.90 -11.25 -2.67
CA SER A 41 -36.34 -12.62 -2.99
C SER A 41 -35.12 -13.53 -3.24
N GLY A 42 -35.27 -14.83 -3.00
CA GLY A 42 -34.22 -15.80 -3.36
C GLY A 42 -33.88 -15.81 -4.86
N ILE A 43 -34.74 -15.26 -5.72
CA ILE A 43 -34.53 -15.05 -7.15
C ILE A 43 -33.54 -13.92 -7.35
N ASP A 44 -33.65 -12.80 -6.60
CA ASP A 44 -32.76 -11.64 -6.72
C ASP A 44 -31.33 -12.01 -6.31
N ASN A 45 -31.16 -12.81 -5.26
CA ASN A 45 -29.87 -13.30 -4.83
C ASN A 45 -29.19 -14.17 -5.89
N LYS A 46 -29.95 -15.04 -6.57
CA LYS A 46 -29.43 -15.85 -7.68
C LYS A 46 -29.08 -14.99 -8.90
N LEU A 47 -29.90 -13.99 -9.20
CA LEU A 47 -29.64 -13.06 -10.30
C LEU A 47 -28.38 -12.21 -10.04
N PHE A 48 -28.22 -11.70 -8.82
CA PHE A 48 -27.00 -11.01 -8.39
C PHE A 48 -25.77 -11.90 -8.59
N CYS A 49 -25.82 -13.14 -8.09
CA CYS A 49 -24.71 -14.07 -8.19
C CYS A 49 -24.38 -14.42 -9.65
N LEU A 50 -25.38 -14.61 -10.49
CA LEU A 50 -25.19 -14.87 -11.92
C LEU A 50 -24.50 -13.67 -12.61
N ARG A 51 -24.91 -12.44 -12.31
CA ARG A 51 -24.26 -11.22 -12.82
C ARG A 51 -22.81 -11.14 -12.36
N ALA A 52 -22.53 -11.45 -11.10
CA ALA A 52 -21.18 -11.47 -10.54
C ALA A 52 -20.29 -12.53 -11.24
N GLN A 53 -20.81 -13.73 -11.50
CA GLN A 53 -20.10 -14.76 -12.27
C GLN A 53 -19.82 -14.33 -13.71
N GLN A 54 -20.79 -13.70 -14.39
CA GLN A 54 -20.61 -13.17 -15.75
C GLN A 54 -19.54 -12.07 -15.77
N PHE A 55 -19.59 -11.14 -14.82
CA PHE A 55 -18.60 -10.09 -14.68
C PHE A 55 -17.19 -10.65 -14.48
N PHE A 56 -17.04 -11.61 -13.56
CA PHE A 56 -15.75 -12.26 -13.31
C PHE A 56 -15.26 -13.00 -14.57
N LEU A 57 -16.10 -13.80 -15.21
CA LEU A 57 -15.75 -14.55 -16.41
C LEU A 57 -15.24 -13.63 -17.54
N GLN A 58 -15.87 -12.47 -17.75
CA GLN A 58 -15.43 -11.48 -18.72
C GLN A 58 -14.06 -10.86 -18.38
N LYS A 59 -13.73 -10.79 -17.09
CA LYS A 59 -12.47 -10.20 -16.61
C LYS A 59 -11.34 -11.22 -16.49
N ILE A 60 -11.62 -12.51 -16.41
CA ILE A 60 -10.63 -13.58 -16.16
C ILE A 60 -9.37 -13.45 -17.02
N PRO A 61 -9.43 -13.32 -18.37
CA PRO A 61 -8.20 -13.32 -19.18
C PRO A 61 -7.26 -12.17 -18.80
N LYS A 62 -7.83 -10.99 -18.53
CA LYS A 62 -7.04 -9.82 -18.12
C LYS A 62 -6.52 -9.96 -16.71
N VAL A 63 -7.39 -10.33 -15.78
CA VAL A 63 -7.10 -10.33 -14.34
C VAL A 63 -6.06 -11.41 -13.99
N LEU A 64 -6.10 -12.58 -14.61
CA LEU A 64 -5.10 -13.63 -14.39
C LEU A 64 -3.73 -13.26 -14.96
N ASN A 65 -3.69 -12.62 -16.13
CA ASN A 65 -2.44 -12.17 -16.72
C ASN A 65 -1.80 -11.02 -15.91
N GLU A 66 -2.62 -10.15 -15.30
CA GLU A 66 -2.16 -8.98 -14.53
C GLU A 66 -2.06 -9.25 -13.02
N LYS A 67 -2.47 -10.42 -12.50
CA LYS A 67 -2.56 -10.72 -11.06
C LYS A 67 -1.28 -10.44 -10.28
N HIS A 68 -0.12 -10.64 -10.90
CA HIS A 68 1.19 -10.44 -10.26
C HIS A 68 1.80 -9.06 -10.56
N VAL A 69 1.07 -8.20 -11.24
CA VAL A 69 1.54 -6.84 -11.55
C VAL A 69 1.29 -5.94 -10.35
N GLY A 70 2.36 -5.34 -9.80
CA GLY A 70 2.28 -4.36 -8.73
C GLY A 70 1.68 -3.03 -9.20
N PHE A 71 1.33 -2.18 -8.24
CA PHE A 71 0.87 -0.82 -8.52
C PHE A 71 2.01 0.04 -9.06
N ASN A 72 1.77 0.76 -10.17
CA ASN A 72 2.73 1.71 -10.72
C ASN A 72 2.29 3.16 -10.47
N PRO A 73 2.71 3.78 -9.36
CA PRO A 73 2.34 5.16 -9.03
C PRO A 73 3.02 6.22 -9.90
N TYR A 74 3.99 5.83 -10.74
CA TYR A 74 4.73 6.76 -11.62
C TYR A 74 4.06 6.97 -12.98
N GLN A 75 2.92 6.32 -13.25
CA GLN A 75 2.19 6.45 -14.51
C GLN A 75 1.57 7.85 -14.65
N LYS A 76 2.02 8.63 -15.62
CA LYS A 76 1.57 10.00 -15.87
C LYS A 76 0.13 10.09 -16.33
N ASP A 77 -0.21 9.26 -17.32
CA ASP A 77 -1.55 9.25 -17.88
C ASP A 77 -2.52 8.60 -16.86
N ILE A 78 -3.42 9.42 -16.33
CA ILE A 78 -4.40 8.95 -15.34
C ILE A 78 -5.31 7.85 -15.90
N ASN A 79 -5.59 7.89 -17.21
CA ASN A 79 -6.42 6.88 -17.87
C ASN A 79 -5.71 5.52 -17.98
N LYS A 80 -4.38 5.52 -17.88
CA LYS A 80 -3.54 4.32 -17.87
C LYS A 80 -3.10 3.91 -16.47
N LEU A 81 -3.43 4.71 -15.45
CA LEU A 81 -3.11 4.38 -14.07
C LEU A 81 -3.95 3.15 -13.66
N LYS A 82 -3.26 2.05 -13.41
CA LYS A 82 -3.87 0.79 -12.99
C LYS A 82 -3.43 0.50 -11.56
N THR A 83 -4.35 0.00 -10.77
CA THR A 83 -4.05 -0.53 -9.44
C THR A 83 -3.34 -1.88 -9.52
N SER A 84 -2.89 -2.41 -8.37
CA SER A 84 -2.26 -3.73 -8.34
C SER A 84 -3.17 -4.82 -8.90
N GLY A 85 -2.57 -5.81 -9.53
CA GLY A 85 -3.31 -6.93 -10.12
C GLY A 85 -4.06 -7.75 -9.06
N ILE A 86 -3.52 -7.88 -7.85
CA ILE A 86 -4.20 -8.51 -6.71
C ILE A 86 -5.50 -7.77 -6.39
N GLN A 87 -5.46 -6.46 -6.34
CA GLN A 87 -6.64 -5.65 -6.06
C GLN A 87 -7.70 -5.82 -7.15
N GLN A 88 -7.32 -5.77 -8.43
CA GLN A 88 -8.23 -5.99 -9.55
C GLN A 88 -8.85 -7.40 -9.54
N TYR A 89 -8.07 -8.40 -9.18
CA TYR A 89 -8.53 -9.78 -9.06
C TYR A 89 -9.61 -9.92 -7.97
N ILE A 90 -9.36 -9.38 -6.78
CA ILE A 90 -10.31 -9.45 -5.65
C ILE A 90 -11.58 -8.65 -5.95
N TYR A 91 -11.46 -7.44 -6.52
CA TYR A 91 -12.60 -6.65 -6.97
C TYR A 91 -13.49 -7.44 -7.94
N SER A 92 -12.86 -8.15 -8.89
CA SER A 92 -13.58 -8.94 -9.87
C SER A 92 -14.29 -10.15 -9.26
N LYS A 93 -13.66 -10.85 -8.32
CA LYS A 93 -14.28 -11.99 -7.61
C LYS A 93 -15.39 -11.58 -6.65
N LEU A 94 -15.27 -10.41 -6.03
CA LEU A 94 -16.27 -9.89 -5.10
C LEU A 94 -17.38 -9.08 -5.79
N PHE A 95 -17.31 -8.91 -7.10
CA PHE A 95 -18.25 -8.08 -7.87
C PHE A 95 -18.32 -6.65 -7.33
N ILE A 96 -17.15 -6.07 -7.01
CA ILE A 96 -17.00 -4.66 -6.68
C ILE A 96 -16.77 -3.92 -7.99
N THR A 97 -17.71 -3.05 -8.37
CA THR A 97 -17.70 -2.39 -9.69
C THR A 97 -17.15 -0.96 -9.65
N LYS A 98 -16.90 -0.44 -8.45
CA LYS A 98 -16.36 0.91 -8.26
C LYS A 98 -14.98 1.05 -8.90
N ASN A 99 -14.67 2.27 -9.36
CA ASN A 99 -13.32 2.61 -9.78
C ASN A 99 -12.40 2.66 -8.55
N ILE A 100 -11.32 1.92 -8.61
CA ILE A 100 -10.42 1.68 -7.48
C ILE A 100 -9.65 2.93 -7.04
N LEU A 101 -9.54 3.94 -7.92
CA LEU A 101 -8.82 5.19 -7.67
C LEU A 101 -9.74 6.34 -7.20
N GLU A 102 -11.00 6.03 -6.91
CA GLU A 102 -11.93 6.98 -6.33
C GLU A 102 -11.98 6.85 -4.81
N PRO A 103 -12.21 7.97 -4.10
CA PRO A 103 -12.38 7.96 -2.64
C PRO A 103 -13.52 7.02 -2.22
N LEU A 104 -13.32 6.28 -1.14
CA LEU A 104 -14.34 5.43 -0.52
C LEU A 104 -15.14 6.22 0.51
N THR A 105 -14.53 7.25 1.05
CA THR A 105 -15.18 8.18 1.98
C THR A 105 -16.26 8.95 1.23
N PRO A 106 -17.50 8.98 1.74
CA PRO A 106 -18.56 9.75 1.11
C PRO A 106 -18.21 11.25 1.14
N GLU A 107 -18.50 11.93 0.04
CA GLU A 107 -18.39 13.39 0.02
C GLU A 107 -19.20 14.02 1.13
N LYS A 108 -18.76 15.19 1.63
CA LYS A 108 -19.38 15.96 2.73
C LYS A 108 -20.85 16.37 2.50
N THR A 109 -21.48 15.92 1.43
CA THR A 109 -22.90 16.11 1.10
C THR A 109 -23.88 15.50 2.11
N LEU A 110 -23.35 14.94 3.21
CA LEU A 110 -24.15 14.57 4.39
C LEU A 110 -24.46 15.74 5.33
N ASP A 111 -24.57 16.96 4.79
CA ASP A 111 -25.12 18.14 5.51
C ASP A 111 -26.56 17.91 6.09
N LEU A 112 -27.11 16.74 5.84
CA LEU A 112 -28.40 16.31 6.38
C LEU A 112 -28.35 15.89 7.85
N PHE A 113 -27.17 15.59 8.36
CA PHE A 113 -26.96 15.18 9.74
C PHE A 113 -25.83 16.02 10.30
N GLU A 114 -26.14 17.07 11.04
CA GLU A 114 -25.16 17.92 11.73
C GLU A 114 -23.97 17.11 12.27
N ASP A 115 -22.77 17.57 12.11
CA ASP A 115 -21.41 17.10 12.51
C ASP A 115 -21.19 15.72 13.18
N GLN A 116 -22.22 15.02 13.60
CA GLN A 116 -22.14 13.71 14.27
C GLN A 116 -22.20 12.49 13.35
N VAL A 117 -22.45 12.68 12.04
CA VAL A 117 -22.75 11.57 11.11
C VAL A 117 -21.51 10.71 10.81
N SER A 118 -20.33 11.30 10.75
CA SER A 118 -19.12 10.55 10.43
C SER A 118 -18.81 9.46 11.47
N THR A 119 -19.07 9.72 12.74
CA THR A 119 -18.84 8.75 13.83
C THR A 119 -19.90 7.66 13.90
N HIS A 120 -21.11 7.92 13.41
CA HIS A 120 -22.26 7.00 13.51
C HIS A 120 -22.68 6.39 12.17
N LEU A 121 -21.99 6.70 11.04
CA LEU A 121 -22.39 6.26 9.71
C LEU A 121 -22.61 4.74 9.62
N LYS A 122 -21.72 3.95 10.23
CA LYS A 122 -21.84 2.50 10.31
C LYS A 122 -23.17 2.05 10.90
N GLN A 123 -23.55 2.65 12.02
CA GLN A 123 -24.77 2.31 12.72
C GLN A 123 -26.00 2.83 11.96
N ILE A 124 -25.92 4.04 11.42
CA ILE A 124 -26.98 4.63 10.61
C ILE A 124 -27.29 3.76 9.39
N LEU A 125 -26.30 3.30 8.64
CA LEU A 125 -26.50 2.41 7.51
C LEU A 125 -27.12 1.09 7.95
N LYS A 126 -26.64 0.48 9.03
CA LYS A 126 -27.14 -0.78 9.56
C LYS A 126 -28.62 -0.66 9.94
N GLU A 127 -28.98 0.30 10.79
CA GLU A 127 -30.33 0.43 11.33
C GLU A 127 -31.33 0.87 10.26
N ASN A 128 -30.95 1.78 9.37
CA ASN A 128 -31.92 2.36 8.43
C ASN A 128 -32.06 1.56 7.13
N LEU A 129 -30.99 0.92 6.64
CA LEU A 129 -31.06 0.10 5.43
C LEU A 129 -31.48 -1.35 5.71
N GLN A 130 -31.08 -1.94 6.86
CA GLN A 130 -31.47 -3.31 7.19
C GLN A 130 -32.84 -3.39 7.88
N SER A 131 -33.08 -2.52 8.86
CA SER A 131 -34.27 -2.60 9.72
C SER A 131 -35.37 -1.66 9.30
N ASN A 132 -35.16 -0.88 8.23
CA ASN A 132 -36.13 0.16 7.77
C ASN A 132 -36.60 1.07 8.92
N ALA A 133 -35.64 1.49 9.75
CA ALA A 133 -35.88 2.15 11.04
C ALA A 133 -36.22 3.66 10.91
N LEU A 134 -36.21 4.20 9.68
CA LEU A 134 -36.71 5.57 9.45
C LEU A 134 -38.23 5.64 9.72
N GLN A 135 -38.57 6.34 10.77
CA GLN A 135 -39.98 6.46 11.21
C GLN A 135 -40.46 7.90 11.10
N ILE A 136 -41.67 8.08 10.61
CA ILE A 136 -42.38 9.35 10.65
C ILE A 136 -43.38 9.27 11.79
N SER A 137 -43.35 10.24 12.70
CA SER A 137 -44.37 10.39 13.73
C SER A 137 -44.94 11.79 13.74
N GLU A 138 -46.22 11.91 14.05
CA GLU A 138 -46.88 13.20 14.26
C GLU A 138 -46.57 13.73 15.64
N ASP A 139 -46.18 15.01 15.71
CA ASP A 139 -45.94 15.72 16.96
C ASP A 139 -47.22 16.35 17.50
N LYS A 140 -47.24 16.81 18.73
CA LYS A 140 -48.36 17.48 19.40
C LYS A 140 -48.88 18.72 18.66
N ASN A 141 -48.08 19.28 17.78
CA ASN A 141 -48.41 20.45 16.96
C ASN A 141 -48.89 20.09 15.54
N HIS A 142 -49.25 18.83 15.29
CA HIS A 142 -49.61 18.30 13.97
C HIS A 142 -48.49 18.42 12.90
N ASN A 143 -47.24 18.57 13.32
CA ASN A 143 -46.07 18.48 12.44
C ASN A 143 -45.58 17.02 12.34
N PHE A 144 -45.09 16.65 11.19
CA PHE A 144 -44.52 15.31 10.95
C PHE A 144 -43.00 15.35 11.16
N VAL A 145 -42.54 14.53 12.08
CA VAL A 145 -41.13 14.45 12.45
C VAL A 145 -40.52 13.17 11.91
N LEU A 146 -39.46 13.29 11.11
CA LEU A 146 -38.68 12.14 10.64
C LEU A 146 -37.58 11.83 11.64
N PHE A 147 -37.52 10.58 12.08
CA PHE A 147 -36.52 10.05 13.00
C PHE A 147 -35.62 9.03 12.30
N ALA A 148 -34.32 9.11 12.54
CA ALA A 148 -33.39 8.03 12.26
C ALA A 148 -33.04 7.31 13.57
N ASN A 149 -32.90 6.00 13.49
CA ASN A 149 -32.32 5.21 14.58
C ASN A 149 -30.78 5.30 14.52
N THR A 150 -30.16 5.79 15.57
CA THR A 150 -28.70 5.92 15.66
C THR A 150 -28.05 4.81 16.50
N GLY A 151 -28.82 3.78 16.83
CA GLY A 151 -28.38 2.65 17.67
C GLY A 151 -28.71 2.86 19.16
N GLU A 152 -28.60 1.79 19.94
CA GLU A 152 -28.88 1.79 21.39
C GLU A 152 -30.23 2.39 21.80
N ASN A 153 -31.27 2.23 20.98
CA ASN A 153 -32.60 2.82 21.18
C ASN A 153 -32.62 4.36 21.16
N LYS A 154 -31.59 5.02 20.64
CA LYS A 154 -31.56 6.47 20.46
C LYS A 154 -32.16 6.81 19.11
N LYS A 155 -33.14 7.71 19.12
CA LYS A 155 -33.72 8.27 17.91
C LYS A 155 -33.19 9.69 17.74
N ALA A 156 -32.59 9.99 16.61
CA ALA A 156 -32.21 11.35 16.23
C ALA A 156 -33.30 11.93 15.34
N VAL A 157 -33.73 13.14 15.68
CA VAL A 157 -34.61 13.93 14.82
C VAL A 157 -33.81 14.40 13.62
N ILE A 158 -34.30 14.05 12.41
CA ILE A 158 -33.69 14.49 11.16
C ILE A 158 -34.27 15.84 10.74
N ARG A 159 -35.58 15.92 10.64
CA ARG A 159 -36.29 17.11 10.16
C ARG A 159 -37.75 17.08 10.50
N ASN A 160 -38.35 18.28 10.64
CA ASN A 160 -39.80 18.47 10.81
C ASN A 160 -40.41 18.89 9.49
N PHE A 161 -41.62 18.41 9.24
CA PHE A 161 -42.40 18.68 8.02
C PHE A 161 -43.86 19.07 8.37
N GLU A 162 -44.39 19.98 7.59
CA GLU A 162 -45.81 20.40 7.75
C GLU A 162 -46.80 19.39 7.13
N ASN A 163 -46.32 18.51 6.25
CA ASN A 163 -47.11 17.54 5.52
C ASN A 163 -46.46 16.15 5.50
N VAL A 164 -47.30 15.13 5.71
CA VAL A 164 -46.84 13.72 5.68
C VAL A 164 -46.28 13.31 4.32
N GLN A 165 -46.80 13.82 3.22
CA GLN A 165 -46.34 13.51 1.88
C GLN A 165 -44.89 14.01 1.66
N LEU A 166 -44.61 15.24 2.12
CA LEU A 166 -43.24 15.79 2.07
C LEU A 166 -42.26 15.00 2.95
N ALA A 167 -42.74 14.52 4.11
CA ALA A 167 -41.93 13.69 5.00
C ALA A 167 -41.61 12.32 4.36
N GLU A 168 -42.59 11.69 3.68
CA GLU A 168 -42.38 10.42 2.97
C GLU A 168 -41.47 10.57 1.76
N GLU A 169 -41.63 11.63 0.96
CA GLU A 169 -40.78 11.93 -0.18
C GLU A 169 -39.33 12.14 0.29
N PHE A 170 -39.13 12.93 1.34
CA PHE A 170 -37.83 13.15 1.92
C PHE A 170 -37.22 11.85 2.49
N LYS A 171 -38.02 11.03 3.17
CA LYS A 171 -37.57 9.71 3.67
C LYS A 171 -37.08 8.82 2.54
N ASN A 172 -37.81 8.73 1.43
CA ASN A 172 -37.40 7.92 0.28
C ASN A 172 -36.12 8.44 -0.34
N ASN A 173 -36.00 9.75 -0.55
CA ASN A 173 -34.77 10.39 -1.06
C ASN A 173 -33.57 10.15 -0.12
N LEU A 174 -33.79 10.15 1.20
CA LEU A 174 -32.78 9.86 2.17
C LEU A 174 -32.32 8.39 2.13
N LEU A 175 -33.29 7.45 2.00
CA LEU A 175 -32.94 6.03 1.85
C LEU A 175 -32.14 5.77 0.58
N ASP A 176 -32.50 6.40 -0.54
CA ASP A 176 -31.75 6.29 -1.79
C ASP A 176 -30.32 6.82 -1.63
N LYS A 177 -30.15 7.99 -0.99
CA LYS A 177 -28.83 8.53 -0.68
C LYS A 177 -28.00 7.62 0.23
N LEU A 178 -28.60 7.07 1.30
CA LEU A 178 -27.91 6.12 2.18
C LEU A 178 -27.50 4.85 1.43
N GLN A 179 -28.34 4.38 0.51
CA GLN A 179 -28.03 3.24 -0.33
C GLN A 179 -26.87 3.55 -1.30
N ASP A 180 -26.87 4.74 -1.91
CA ASP A 180 -25.78 5.21 -2.77
C ASP A 180 -24.46 5.30 -2.01
N ILE A 181 -24.47 5.87 -0.80
CA ILE A 181 -23.30 5.94 0.07
C ILE A 181 -22.78 4.52 0.38
N ASN A 182 -23.70 3.62 0.75
CA ASN A 182 -23.33 2.23 1.03
C ASN A 182 -22.62 1.58 -0.17
N LEU A 183 -23.18 1.74 -1.38
CA LEU A 183 -22.62 1.16 -2.60
C LEU A 183 -21.33 1.85 -3.06
N GLN A 184 -21.27 3.19 -2.98
CA GLN A 184 -20.10 3.96 -3.37
C GLN A 184 -18.91 3.73 -2.45
N SER A 185 -19.16 3.35 -1.22
CA SER A 185 -18.08 3.02 -0.26
C SER A 185 -17.64 1.55 -0.32
N GLU A 186 -18.28 0.71 -1.15
CA GLU A 186 -17.83 -0.67 -1.33
C GLU A 186 -16.53 -0.73 -2.13
N GLY A 187 -15.41 -0.87 -1.43
CA GLY A 187 -14.08 -0.95 -2.00
C GLY A 187 -13.01 -1.10 -0.93
N PHE A 188 -11.75 -1.16 -1.34
CA PHE A 188 -10.63 -1.13 -0.42
C PHE A 188 -9.40 -0.53 -1.09
N HIS A 189 -8.53 0.05 -0.29
CA HIS A 189 -7.21 0.48 -0.73
C HIS A 189 -6.16 -0.56 -0.36
N LEU A 190 -5.21 -0.78 -1.26
CA LEU A 190 -4.06 -1.64 -1.06
C LEU A 190 -2.78 -0.81 -1.19
N VAL A 191 -1.97 -0.80 -0.14
CA VAL A 191 -0.69 -0.10 -0.11
C VAL A 191 0.44 -1.11 -0.04
N GLU A 192 1.25 -1.16 -1.08
CA GLU A 192 2.48 -1.95 -1.13
C GLU A 192 3.59 -1.17 -0.40
N HIS A 193 4.12 -1.71 0.69
CA HIS A 193 5.12 -1.01 1.50
C HIS A 193 6.43 -0.77 0.74
N SER A 194 6.77 -1.62 -0.21
CA SER A 194 7.91 -1.43 -1.11
C SER A 194 7.88 -0.08 -1.84
N LEU A 195 6.67 0.44 -2.14
CA LEU A 195 6.47 1.73 -2.79
C LEU A 195 6.65 2.94 -1.85
N LEU A 196 6.63 2.72 -0.54
CA LEU A 196 6.86 3.75 0.48
C LEU A 196 8.35 3.89 0.85
N ARG A 197 9.20 3.06 0.25
CA ARG A 197 10.64 3.10 0.50
C ARG A 197 11.21 4.46 0.08
N PRO A 198 12.05 5.08 0.91
CA PRO A 198 12.75 6.31 0.55
C PRO A 198 13.56 6.14 -0.74
N ILE A 199 13.49 7.14 -1.61
CA ILE A 199 14.26 7.21 -2.87
C ILE A 199 15.52 8.04 -2.64
N VAL A 200 15.52 8.92 -1.62
CA VAL A 200 16.64 9.80 -1.33
C VAL A 200 17.93 9.02 -1.25
N ARG A 201 18.92 9.56 -1.93
CA ARG A 201 20.28 9.09 -1.95
C ARG A 201 20.77 8.82 -0.52
N ALA A 202 20.67 7.57 -0.11
CA ALA A 202 21.32 7.18 1.11
C ALA A 202 22.84 7.37 0.93
N ASN A 203 23.49 7.88 1.95
CA ASN A 203 24.95 7.85 1.97
C ASN A 203 25.36 6.40 2.10
N TYR A 204 26.12 5.92 1.16
CA TYR A 204 26.66 4.57 1.19
C TYR A 204 28.14 4.61 1.54
N LEU A 205 28.54 3.77 2.47
CA LEU A 205 29.91 3.43 2.70
C LEU A 205 30.22 2.24 1.81
N GLY A 206 30.99 2.47 0.75
CA GLY A 206 31.49 1.41 -0.10
C GLY A 206 32.88 0.95 0.38
N SER A 207 33.12 -0.34 0.37
CA SER A 207 34.43 -0.88 0.72
C SER A 207 34.86 -1.99 -0.21
N ILE A 208 36.20 -2.06 -0.44
CA ILE A 208 36.87 -3.17 -1.13
C ILE A 208 37.58 -3.99 -0.07
N LYS A 209 37.08 -5.22 0.17
CA LYS A 209 37.63 -6.12 1.20
C LYS A 209 38.86 -6.88 0.71
N ASN A 210 39.90 -7.00 1.55
CA ASN A 210 40.95 -7.94 1.35
C ASN A 210 40.57 -9.30 1.96
N GLN A 211 40.53 -10.35 1.15
CA GLN A 211 40.17 -11.71 1.60
C GLN A 211 41.18 -12.30 2.62
N LEU A 212 42.37 -11.79 2.67
CA LEU A 212 43.49 -12.30 3.52
C LEU A 212 43.63 -11.57 4.86
N GLY A 213 42.83 -10.56 5.13
CA GLY A 213 42.88 -9.77 6.37
C GLY A 213 41.67 -8.89 6.61
N ASN A 214 41.64 -8.24 7.79
CA ASN A 214 40.57 -7.30 8.14
C ASN A 214 40.74 -5.92 7.50
N ASN A 215 41.71 -5.75 6.64
CA ASN A 215 42.00 -4.48 5.96
C ASN A 215 41.09 -4.32 4.77
N TYR A 216 40.41 -3.19 4.65
CA TYR A 216 39.64 -2.84 3.50
C TYR A 216 39.74 -1.34 3.21
N LEU A 217 39.63 -1.03 1.92
CA LEU A 217 39.58 0.32 1.41
C LEU A 217 38.15 0.83 1.53
N GLN A 218 37.94 1.91 2.27
CA GLN A 218 36.63 2.53 2.50
C GLN A 218 36.48 3.83 1.72
N SER A 219 35.31 4.04 1.17
CA SER A 219 34.93 5.28 0.50
C SER A 219 33.50 5.68 0.86
N ASN A 220 33.31 6.97 1.11
CA ASN A 220 32.00 7.57 1.27
C ASN A 220 31.53 8.10 -0.07
N PHE A 221 30.35 7.66 -0.51
CA PHE A 221 29.77 8.09 -1.75
C PHE A 221 28.28 8.37 -1.58
N ASN A 222 27.81 9.48 -2.14
CA ASN A 222 26.40 9.86 -2.15
C ASN A 222 25.78 9.50 -3.50
N GLY A 223 25.00 8.43 -3.57
CA GLY A 223 24.39 7.99 -4.82
C GLY A 223 23.52 6.75 -4.64
N SER A 224 22.96 6.25 -5.74
CA SER A 224 22.24 4.98 -5.77
C SER A 224 23.23 3.80 -5.60
N ARG A 225 22.71 2.62 -5.21
CA ARG A 225 23.53 1.41 -5.12
C ARG A 225 24.23 1.06 -6.46
N LYS A 226 23.58 1.35 -7.59
CA LYS A 226 24.16 1.11 -8.92
C LYS A 226 25.34 2.05 -9.20
N GLU A 227 25.19 3.33 -8.88
CA GLU A 227 26.24 4.32 -9.01
C GLU A 227 27.42 4.00 -8.06
N GLN A 228 27.12 3.50 -6.86
CA GLN A 228 28.13 3.05 -5.91
C GLN A 228 28.94 1.85 -6.44
N LEU A 229 28.31 0.89 -7.11
CA LEU A 229 29.04 -0.22 -7.74
C LEU A 229 29.97 0.26 -8.84
N ALA A 230 29.52 1.18 -9.70
CA ALA A 230 30.35 1.78 -10.73
C ALA A 230 31.54 2.53 -10.11
N TYR A 231 31.27 3.31 -9.06
CA TYR A 231 32.31 4.02 -8.33
C TYR A 231 33.34 3.08 -7.69
N LEU A 232 32.94 1.93 -7.14
CA LEU A 232 33.88 0.94 -6.58
C LEU A 232 34.72 0.25 -7.66
N GLU A 233 34.19 0.07 -8.87
CA GLU A 233 35.01 -0.39 -10.01
C GLU A 233 36.08 0.64 -10.38
N ASP A 234 35.74 1.92 -10.45
CA ASP A 234 36.68 3.00 -10.73
C ASP A 234 37.73 3.10 -9.60
N LEU A 235 37.29 3.02 -8.34
CA LEU A 235 38.17 3.00 -7.18
C LEU A 235 39.13 1.80 -7.18
N PHE A 236 38.66 0.63 -7.61
CA PHE A 236 39.47 -0.57 -7.74
C PHE A 236 40.62 -0.35 -8.74
N VAL A 237 40.35 0.33 -9.85
CA VAL A 237 41.35 0.67 -10.86
C VAL A 237 42.38 1.70 -10.31
N LEU A 238 41.89 2.76 -9.65
CA LEU A 238 42.72 3.78 -9.03
C LEU A 238 43.62 3.20 -7.94
N ALA A 239 43.09 2.29 -7.13
CA ALA A 239 43.84 1.68 -6.01
C ALA A 239 44.96 0.73 -6.44
N LYS A 240 45.05 0.34 -7.71
CA LYS A 240 46.19 -0.44 -8.24
C LYS A 240 47.46 0.38 -8.45
N ASN A 241 47.35 1.69 -8.50
CA ASN A 241 48.50 2.54 -8.75
C ASN A 241 49.04 3.10 -7.43
N GLN A 242 50.32 2.76 -7.13
CA GLN A 242 50.99 3.20 -5.91
C GLN A 242 51.07 4.72 -5.80
N SER A 243 51.15 5.46 -6.91
CA SER A 243 51.23 6.92 -6.92
C SER A 243 49.95 7.61 -6.37
N ASN A 244 48.83 6.89 -6.33
CA ASN A 244 47.56 7.41 -5.83
C ASN A 244 47.44 7.31 -4.30
N TYR A 245 48.43 6.71 -3.63
CA TYR A 245 48.41 6.57 -2.17
C TYR A 245 49.21 7.66 -1.48
N SER A 246 48.70 8.15 -0.36
CA SER A 246 49.41 9.03 0.56
C SER A 246 49.32 8.49 1.98
N VAL A 247 50.40 8.64 2.72
CA VAL A 247 50.50 8.25 4.13
C VAL A 247 50.63 9.53 4.96
N SER A 248 49.61 9.87 5.74
CA SER A 248 49.57 11.01 6.64
C SER A 248 49.73 10.55 8.10
N PHE A 249 50.39 11.38 8.92
CA PHE A 249 50.52 11.14 10.35
C PHE A 249 49.46 11.92 11.11
N ASP A 250 48.74 11.26 11.99
CA ASP A 250 47.75 11.87 12.90
C ASP A 250 48.47 12.16 14.23
N ASP A 251 48.75 13.45 14.50
CA ASP A 251 49.48 13.89 15.69
C ASP A 251 48.72 13.64 17.00
N GLU A 252 47.41 13.66 16.97
CA GLU A 252 46.59 13.40 18.16
C GLU A 252 46.63 11.93 18.55
N LYS A 253 46.45 11.05 17.57
CA LYS A 253 46.39 9.59 17.78
C LYS A 253 47.73 8.89 17.69
N LYS A 254 48.82 9.63 17.31
CA LYS A 254 50.16 9.08 17.08
C LYS A 254 50.16 7.87 16.13
N GLN A 255 49.40 7.94 15.05
CA GLN A 255 49.22 6.85 14.09
C GLN A 255 49.28 7.36 12.65
N TYR A 256 49.67 6.45 11.74
CA TYR A 256 49.69 6.72 10.31
C TYR A 256 48.40 6.24 9.66
N GLN A 257 47.85 7.09 8.78
CA GLN A 257 46.64 6.81 7.98
C GLN A 257 47.03 6.72 6.51
N ILE A 258 46.52 5.71 5.81
CA ILE A 258 46.66 5.56 4.37
C ILE A 258 45.40 6.07 3.68
N SER A 259 45.58 6.99 2.72
CA SER A 259 44.49 7.56 1.91
C SER A 259 44.79 7.35 0.43
N VAL A 260 43.74 7.20 -0.38
CA VAL A 260 43.79 7.12 -1.85
C VAL A 260 43.23 8.39 -2.43
N TYR A 261 43.91 8.92 -3.44
CA TYR A 261 43.56 10.14 -4.13
C TYR A 261 43.30 9.85 -5.62
N ASP A 262 42.43 10.63 -6.22
CA ASP A 262 42.23 10.64 -7.67
C ASP A 262 43.25 11.51 -8.40
N ILE A 263 43.04 11.67 -9.71
CA ILE A 263 43.95 12.49 -10.57
C ILE A 263 43.90 13.96 -10.16
N ASP A 264 42.76 14.44 -9.65
CA ASP A 264 42.52 15.82 -9.21
C ASP A 264 42.98 16.07 -7.77
N GLN A 265 43.74 15.16 -7.19
CA GLN A 265 44.24 15.20 -5.80
C GLN A 265 43.10 15.26 -4.76
N THR A 266 41.89 14.79 -5.12
CA THR A 266 40.81 14.65 -4.17
C THR A 266 40.89 13.31 -3.47
N LYS A 267 40.76 13.31 -2.14
CA LYS A 267 40.73 12.08 -1.34
C LYS A 267 39.46 11.29 -1.65
N VAL A 268 39.60 10.12 -2.24
CA VAL A 268 38.44 9.27 -2.66
C VAL A 268 38.23 8.10 -1.71
N ALA A 269 39.26 7.62 -1.02
CA ALA A 269 39.12 6.50 -0.08
C ALA A 269 40.23 6.50 0.98
N GLU A 270 40.04 5.67 2.00
CA GLU A 270 41.08 5.42 3.01
C GLU A 270 41.10 3.94 3.42
N ILE A 271 42.23 3.45 3.87
CA ILE A 271 42.33 2.12 4.49
C ILE A 271 41.85 2.25 5.94
N ASN A 272 40.91 1.39 6.34
CA ASN A 272 40.28 1.44 7.67
C ASN A 272 41.27 1.22 8.84
N GLN A 273 42.41 0.58 8.58
CA GLN A 273 43.41 0.29 9.60
C GLN A 273 44.38 1.47 9.77
N LYS A 274 44.80 1.70 11.01
CA LYS A 274 45.80 2.67 11.41
C LYS A 274 47.13 1.95 11.72
N TYR A 275 48.24 2.64 11.49
CA TYR A 275 49.59 2.05 11.63
C TYR A 275 50.46 2.89 12.57
N TYR A 276 51.32 2.24 13.33
CA TYR A 276 52.24 2.92 14.24
C TYR A 276 53.58 3.30 13.59
N SER A 277 53.85 2.85 12.36
CA SER A 277 55.08 3.14 11.63
C SER A 277 54.79 3.41 10.17
N GLN A 278 55.47 4.42 9.61
CA GLN A 278 55.34 4.77 8.20
C GLN A 278 55.80 3.62 7.29
N SER A 279 56.88 2.92 7.69
CA SER A 279 57.40 1.79 6.93
C SER A 279 56.43 0.62 6.86
N VAL A 280 55.68 0.37 7.95
CA VAL A 280 54.64 -0.64 7.98
C VAL A 280 53.46 -0.22 7.09
N ALA A 281 53.04 1.05 7.14
CA ALA A 281 51.99 1.57 6.27
C ALA A 281 52.35 1.45 4.78
N MET A 282 53.58 1.81 4.42
CA MET A 282 54.09 1.68 3.04
C MET A 282 54.17 0.23 2.55
N ASN A 283 54.52 -0.71 3.43
CA ASN A 283 54.52 -2.13 3.10
C ASN A 283 53.10 -2.68 2.91
N GLU A 284 52.15 -2.18 3.69
CA GLU A 284 50.77 -2.57 3.56
C GLU A 284 50.16 -2.10 2.25
N ILE A 285 50.49 -0.89 1.77
CA ILE A 285 50.11 -0.41 0.43
C ILE A 285 50.60 -1.41 -0.64
N LYS A 286 51.83 -1.85 -0.59
CA LYS A 286 52.38 -2.81 -1.56
C LYS A 286 51.61 -4.13 -1.55
N LYS A 287 51.34 -4.69 -0.37
CA LYS A 287 50.58 -5.93 -0.24
C LYS A 287 49.15 -5.77 -0.75
N PHE A 288 48.54 -4.61 -0.51
CA PHE A 288 47.18 -4.34 -0.98
C PHE A 288 47.13 -4.22 -2.50
N ILE A 289 48.11 -3.57 -3.14
CA ILE A 289 48.22 -3.51 -4.59
C ILE A 289 48.48 -4.90 -5.18
N GLU A 290 49.42 -5.69 -4.62
CA GLU A 290 49.64 -7.08 -5.04
C GLU A 290 48.36 -7.93 -4.95
N PHE A 291 47.57 -7.73 -3.89
CA PHE A 291 46.28 -8.39 -3.77
C PHE A 291 45.30 -7.97 -4.88
N LEU A 292 45.15 -6.67 -5.14
CA LEU A 292 44.28 -6.16 -6.19
C LEU A 292 44.68 -6.62 -7.60
N ASP A 293 45.98 -6.76 -7.85
CA ASP A 293 46.51 -7.22 -9.14
C ASP A 293 46.23 -8.70 -9.40
N ASN A 294 46.15 -9.49 -8.36
CA ASN A 294 45.86 -10.93 -8.46
C ASN A 294 44.35 -11.24 -8.52
N VAL A 295 43.48 -10.25 -8.32
CA VAL A 295 42.02 -10.45 -8.37
C VAL A 295 41.52 -10.56 -9.80
N LYS A 296 40.89 -11.68 -10.14
CA LYS A 296 40.23 -11.88 -11.44
C LYS A 296 38.97 -11.02 -11.57
N ILE A 297 38.65 -10.61 -12.80
CA ILE A 297 37.50 -9.74 -13.09
C ILE A 297 36.21 -10.32 -12.51
N GLU A 298 35.99 -11.62 -12.63
CA GLU A 298 34.81 -12.33 -12.14
C GLU A 298 34.66 -12.31 -10.62
N GLN A 299 35.74 -12.07 -9.89
CA GLN A 299 35.78 -12.07 -8.43
C GLN A 299 35.63 -10.66 -7.83
N ARG A 300 35.75 -9.59 -8.63
CA ARG A 300 35.76 -8.20 -8.11
C ARG A 300 34.50 -7.87 -7.35
N GLN A 301 33.34 -8.21 -7.91
CA GLN A 301 32.05 -7.89 -7.28
C GLN A 301 31.87 -8.56 -5.91
N SER A 302 32.47 -9.72 -5.69
CA SER A 302 32.42 -10.40 -4.39
C SER A 302 33.28 -9.70 -3.30
N LEU A 303 34.19 -8.81 -3.68
CA LEU A 303 35.02 -8.03 -2.77
C LEU A 303 34.31 -6.73 -2.35
N TYR A 304 33.28 -6.29 -3.07
CA TYR A 304 32.59 -5.03 -2.79
C TYR A 304 31.57 -5.24 -1.68
N ASP A 305 31.69 -4.43 -0.64
CA ASP A 305 30.71 -4.32 0.42
C ASP A 305 30.13 -2.91 0.41
N ILE A 306 28.80 -2.80 0.35
CA ILE A 306 28.11 -1.54 0.30
C ILE A 306 27.16 -1.49 1.50
N GLN A 307 27.50 -0.63 2.45
CA GLN A 307 26.69 -0.41 3.65
C GLN A 307 26.02 0.97 3.58
N GLN A 308 24.74 1.03 3.91
CA GLN A 308 24.04 2.27 4.00
C GLN A 308 24.40 2.99 5.31
N THR A 309 25.01 4.19 5.19
CA THR A 309 25.36 5.02 6.34
C THR A 309 24.26 6.04 6.60
N ASN A 310 23.13 5.63 7.16
CA ASN A 310 22.15 6.59 7.65
C ASN A 310 22.58 7.06 9.05
N SER A 311 22.75 8.35 9.18
CA SER A 311 23.07 9.03 10.45
C SER A 311 21.92 8.99 11.48
N THR A 312 20.80 8.42 11.15
CA THR A 312 19.76 8.06 12.10
C THR A 312 19.83 6.55 12.35
N LYS A 313 19.99 6.18 13.61
CA LYS A 313 19.91 4.81 14.13
C LYS A 313 18.54 4.16 13.83
N GLN A 314 18.17 4.07 12.56
CA GLN A 314 17.11 3.20 12.10
C GLN A 314 17.74 1.87 11.76
N SER A 315 17.49 0.93 12.63
CA SER A 315 18.01 -0.44 12.60
C SER A 315 17.78 -1.09 11.23
N ASN A 316 18.64 -2.05 10.85
CA ASN A 316 18.45 -3.01 9.75
C ASN A 316 17.08 -3.73 9.76
N HIS A 317 16.26 -3.50 10.77
CA HIS A 317 14.88 -3.93 10.89
C HIS A 317 13.94 -3.19 9.93
N ASP A 318 14.25 -1.94 9.56
CA ASP A 318 13.35 -1.13 8.71
C ASP A 318 13.37 -1.57 7.24
N ASP A 319 14.47 -2.06 6.72
CA ASP A 319 14.52 -2.58 5.34
C ASP A 319 13.67 -3.85 5.17
N PHE A 320 13.53 -4.64 6.21
CA PHE A 320 12.69 -5.85 6.20
C PHE A 320 11.19 -5.49 6.17
N LEU A 321 10.80 -4.34 6.75
CA LEU A 321 9.43 -3.86 6.79
C LEU A 321 8.88 -3.44 5.42
N TYR A 322 9.75 -3.23 4.42
CA TYR A 322 9.33 -2.84 3.07
C TYR A 322 9.20 -4.01 2.11
N PHE A 323 9.75 -5.18 2.45
CA PHE A 323 9.76 -6.32 1.54
C PHE A 323 8.52 -7.19 1.72
N GLY A 324 7.69 -7.22 0.66
CA GLY A 324 6.58 -8.16 0.57
C GLY A 324 5.44 -7.92 1.56
N GLU A 325 5.34 -6.72 2.15
CA GLU A 325 4.24 -6.36 3.04
C GLU A 325 3.23 -5.46 2.35
N PHE A 326 1.94 -5.77 2.54
CA PHE A 326 0.82 -4.95 2.10
C PHE A 326 -0.04 -4.53 3.29
N THR A 327 -0.51 -3.30 3.28
CA THR A 327 -1.62 -2.89 4.14
C THR A 327 -2.87 -2.70 3.29
N ILE A 328 -3.95 -3.30 3.73
CA ILE A 328 -5.26 -3.22 3.09
C ILE A 328 -6.20 -2.51 4.04
N LEU A 329 -6.78 -1.41 3.56
CA LEU A 329 -7.71 -0.60 4.33
C LEU A 329 -9.12 -0.79 3.76
N LEU A 330 -10.03 -1.24 4.62
CA LEU A 330 -11.43 -1.45 4.33
C LEU A 330 -12.26 -0.44 5.12
N PRO A 331 -13.27 0.21 4.53
CA PRO A 331 -14.25 0.97 5.29
C PRO A 331 -15.09 0.02 6.16
N ASP A 332 -15.38 0.43 7.38
CA ASP A 332 -16.12 -0.39 8.35
C ASP A 332 -17.66 -0.16 8.30
N TRP A 333 -18.10 0.83 7.51
CA TRP A 333 -19.50 1.26 7.46
C TRP A 333 -20.36 0.63 6.36
N PRO A 334 -19.88 0.18 5.19
CA PRO A 334 -20.74 -0.51 4.23
C PRO A 334 -21.32 -1.78 4.82
N LEU A 335 -22.60 -2.02 4.60
CA LEU A 335 -23.32 -3.17 5.18
C LEU A 335 -22.65 -4.50 4.88
N ARG A 336 -22.17 -4.66 3.66
CA ARG A 336 -21.47 -5.86 3.21
C ARG A 336 -20.21 -6.13 4.04
N PHE A 337 -19.46 -5.08 4.43
CA PHE A 337 -18.21 -5.19 5.19
C PHE A 337 -18.44 -5.34 6.69
N GLN A 338 -19.64 -5.08 7.18
CA GLN A 338 -20.04 -5.39 8.55
C GLN A 338 -20.35 -6.88 8.76
N ASN A 339 -20.44 -7.66 7.67
CA ASN A 339 -20.73 -9.09 7.73
C ASN A 339 -19.42 -9.88 7.94
N LYS A 340 -19.36 -10.67 9.01
CA LYS A 340 -18.20 -11.52 9.32
C LYS A 340 -17.88 -12.50 8.17
N SER A 341 -18.93 -13.11 7.57
CA SER A 341 -18.73 -14.03 6.45
C SER A 341 -18.09 -13.36 5.22
N PHE A 342 -18.32 -12.06 5.03
CA PHE A 342 -17.63 -11.30 4.00
C PHE A 342 -16.14 -11.12 4.34
N LEU A 343 -15.83 -10.75 5.57
CA LEU A 343 -14.44 -10.57 6.01
C LEU A 343 -13.65 -11.88 5.91
N ASP A 344 -14.25 -12.99 6.31
CA ASP A 344 -13.64 -14.33 6.19
C ASP A 344 -13.39 -14.70 4.73
N LEU A 345 -14.35 -14.44 3.83
CA LEU A 345 -14.20 -14.64 2.41
C LEU A 345 -13.12 -13.73 1.81
N PHE A 346 -13.10 -12.47 2.22
CA PHE A 346 -12.12 -11.47 1.75
C PHE A 346 -10.69 -11.88 2.11
N VAL A 347 -10.46 -12.27 3.36
CA VAL A 347 -9.14 -12.76 3.82
C VAL A 347 -8.74 -14.00 3.05
N LYS A 348 -9.64 -14.97 2.87
CA LYS A 348 -9.38 -16.17 2.09
C LYS A 348 -8.98 -15.85 0.64
N LEU A 349 -9.67 -14.92 -0.01
CA LEU A 349 -9.32 -14.51 -1.38
C LEU A 349 -7.96 -13.79 -1.44
N LEU A 350 -7.60 -13.04 -0.40
CA LEU A 350 -6.26 -12.44 -0.26
C LEU A 350 -5.19 -13.52 -0.14
N GLU A 351 -5.39 -14.53 0.70
CA GLU A 351 -4.47 -15.66 0.87
C GLU A 351 -4.27 -16.43 -0.44
N GLU A 352 -5.35 -16.65 -1.22
CA GLU A 352 -5.29 -17.29 -2.53
C GLU A 352 -4.60 -16.43 -3.60
N ALA A 353 -4.72 -15.09 -3.49
CA ALA A 353 -4.17 -14.16 -4.47
C ALA A 353 -2.73 -13.77 -4.20
N THR A 354 -2.32 -13.76 -2.94
CA THR A 354 -1.01 -13.27 -2.49
C THR A 354 0.05 -14.37 -2.54
N PRO A 355 1.24 -14.12 -3.10
CA PRO A 355 2.34 -15.07 -3.04
C PRO A 355 2.72 -15.39 -1.57
N LYS A 356 3.09 -16.64 -1.30
CA LYS A 356 3.35 -17.14 0.08
C LYS A 356 4.45 -16.39 0.86
N HIS A 357 5.31 -15.68 0.18
CA HIS A 357 6.39 -14.89 0.79
C HIS A 357 5.99 -13.44 1.09
N HIS A 358 4.74 -13.07 0.83
CA HIS A 358 4.22 -11.74 1.15
C HIS A 358 3.31 -11.83 2.37
N PHE A 359 3.37 -10.78 3.19
CA PHE A 359 2.51 -10.60 4.35
C PHE A 359 1.49 -9.50 4.07
N PHE A 360 0.28 -9.69 4.53
CA PHE A 360 -0.74 -8.65 4.43
C PHE A 360 -1.42 -8.42 5.78
N GLN A 361 -1.82 -7.19 6.00
CA GLN A 361 -2.62 -6.79 7.13
C GLN A 361 -3.89 -6.12 6.64
N VAL A 362 -5.04 -6.56 7.13
CA VAL A 362 -6.35 -5.98 6.83
C VAL A 362 -6.77 -5.12 8.01
N ILE A 363 -7.10 -3.86 7.75
CA ILE A 363 -7.49 -2.87 8.75
C ILE A 363 -8.86 -2.32 8.39
N LEU A 364 -9.80 -2.40 9.33
CA LEU A 364 -11.09 -1.73 9.21
C LEU A 364 -10.97 -0.29 9.69
N CYS A 365 -11.36 0.64 8.83
CA CYS A 365 -11.28 2.08 9.10
C CYS A 365 -12.67 2.69 9.20
N ASN A 366 -12.89 3.50 10.22
CA ASN A 366 -14.05 4.38 10.27
C ASN A 366 -13.92 5.53 9.25
N PRO A 367 -14.99 6.27 8.93
CA PRO A 367 -14.94 7.32 7.92
C PRO A 367 -13.85 8.36 8.16
N GLU A 368 -13.65 8.79 9.39
CA GLU A 368 -12.65 9.81 9.75
C GLU A 368 -11.20 9.33 9.48
N LYS A 369 -10.87 8.09 9.86
CA LYS A 369 -9.54 7.52 9.60
C LYS A 369 -9.33 7.27 8.11
N MET A 370 -10.39 6.83 7.40
CA MET A 370 -10.34 6.60 5.96
C MET A 370 -10.11 7.91 5.21
N GLU A 371 -10.81 8.99 5.56
CA GLU A 371 -10.63 10.31 4.96
C GLU A 371 -9.18 10.82 5.14
N LYS A 372 -8.64 10.74 6.35
CA LYS A 372 -7.24 11.10 6.61
C LYS A 372 -6.28 10.28 5.76
N PHE A 373 -6.54 8.99 5.64
CA PHE A 373 -5.71 8.11 4.81
C PHE A 373 -5.83 8.47 3.33
N GLU A 374 -7.03 8.64 2.80
CA GLU A 374 -7.27 8.94 1.39
C GLU A 374 -6.63 10.25 0.95
N ASN A 375 -6.70 11.29 1.80
CA ASN A 375 -6.06 12.58 1.54
C ASN A 375 -4.53 12.41 1.34
N LEU A 376 -3.85 11.69 2.23
CA LEU A 376 -2.42 11.44 2.11
C LEU A 376 -2.08 10.46 0.98
N TYR A 377 -2.93 9.46 0.75
CA TYR A 377 -2.71 8.46 -0.28
C TYR A 377 -2.81 9.05 -1.70
N PHE A 378 -3.81 9.86 -1.97
CA PHE A 378 -3.96 10.52 -3.27
C PHE A 378 -2.92 11.62 -3.47
N GLU A 379 -2.55 12.36 -2.42
CA GLU A 379 -1.42 13.29 -2.46
C GLU A 379 -0.13 12.56 -2.81
N TRP A 380 0.18 11.46 -2.15
CA TRP A 380 1.34 10.62 -2.41
C TRP A 380 1.38 10.11 -3.86
N ILE A 381 0.25 9.64 -4.40
CA ILE A 381 0.15 9.24 -5.82
C ILE A 381 0.48 10.42 -6.74
N GLN A 382 -0.09 11.61 -6.49
CA GLN A 382 0.16 12.80 -7.29
C GLN A 382 1.64 13.21 -7.23
N VAL A 383 2.22 13.26 -6.05
CA VAL A 383 3.63 13.60 -5.85
C VAL A 383 4.52 12.61 -6.62
N LYS A 384 4.29 11.30 -6.51
CA LYS A 384 5.06 10.29 -7.26
C LYS A 384 4.95 10.45 -8.78
N ARG A 385 3.76 10.77 -9.28
CA ARG A 385 3.53 10.97 -10.72
C ARG A 385 4.26 12.18 -11.30
N PHE A 386 4.31 13.29 -10.56
CA PHE A 386 4.77 14.56 -11.10
C PHE A 386 6.18 14.96 -10.67
N GLN A 387 6.64 14.50 -9.50
CA GLN A 387 7.93 14.93 -8.95
C GLN A 387 9.09 13.98 -9.31
N PHE A 388 8.80 12.75 -9.69
CA PHE A 388 9.85 11.79 -10.05
C PHE A 388 10.72 12.26 -11.22
N GLU A 389 10.12 12.80 -12.28
CA GLU A 389 10.86 13.31 -13.43
C GLU A 389 11.59 14.63 -13.17
N LYS A 390 11.07 15.42 -12.22
CA LYS A 390 11.74 16.65 -11.77
C LYS A 390 12.93 16.35 -10.86
N ASN A 391 13.21 15.06 -10.58
CA ASN A 391 14.22 14.62 -9.61
C ASN A 391 14.00 15.21 -8.19
N ASN A 392 12.77 15.60 -7.87
CA ASN A 392 12.41 16.12 -6.54
C ASN A 392 12.12 14.95 -5.58
N TYR A 393 13.14 14.15 -5.33
CA TYR A 393 13.01 12.94 -4.50
C TYR A 393 12.70 13.27 -3.04
N GLN A 394 13.09 14.44 -2.55
CA GLN A 394 12.81 14.86 -1.18
C GLN A 394 11.31 15.02 -0.91
N GLU A 395 10.57 15.59 -1.86
CA GLU A 395 9.11 15.72 -1.75
C GLU A 395 8.41 14.35 -1.78
N ILE A 396 8.89 13.45 -2.66
CA ILE A 396 8.39 12.07 -2.74
C ILE A 396 8.61 11.32 -1.41
N ASP A 397 9.77 11.48 -0.80
CA ASP A 397 10.10 10.81 0.45
C ASP A 397 9.33 11.40 1.63
N THR A 398 9.08 12.72 1.60
CA THR A 398 8.24 13.38 2.61
C THR A 398 6.81 12.84 2.54
N ALA A 399 6.19 12.79 1.36
CA ALA A 399 4.85 12.23 1.17
C ALA A 399 4.79 10.74 1.56
N SER A 400 5.79 9.95 1.18
CA SER A 400 5.90 8.53 1.55
C SER A 400 6.04 8.33 3.06
N SER A 401 6.80 9.21 3.74
CA SER A 401 7.00 9.18 5.20
C SER A 401 5.71 9.54 5.94
N SER A 402 4.97 10.54 5.46
CA SER A 402 3.69 10.97 6.04
C SER A 402 2.66 9.84 5.97
N LEU A 403 2.51 9.21 4.80
CA LEU A 403 1.62 8.07 4.61
C LEU A 403 2.02 6.87 5.49
N ARG A 404 3.32 6.55 5.56
CA ARG A 404 3.84 5.48 6.43
C ARG A 404 3.52 5.75 7.91
N SER A 405 3.74 6.97 8.38
CA SER A 405 3.48 7.35 9.78
C SER A 405 2.01 7.17 10.13
N LEU A 406 1.10 7.56 9.23
CA LEU A 406 -0.34 7.35 9.42
C LEU A 406 -0.69 5.85 9.44
N LEU A 407 -0.13 5.04 8.54
CA LEU A 407 -0.36 3.59 8.55
C LEU A 407 0.11 2.93 9.84
N GLN A 408 1.24 3.37 10.40
CA GLN A 408 1.73 2.90 11.70
C GLN A 408 0.84 3.33 12.86
N GLU A 409 0.29 4.55 12.81
CA GLU A 409 -0.68 5.04 13.78
C GLU A 409 -1.96 4.19 13.75
N ILE A 410 -2.55 4.00 12.58
CA ILE A 410 -3.77 3.20 12.43
C ILE A 410 -3.58 1.76 12.94
N ARG A 411 -2.40 1.17 12.70
CA ARG A 411 -2.05 -0.20 13.15
C ARG A 411 -2.00 -0.35 14.68
N LYS A 412 -1.58 0.68 15.40
CA LYS A 412 -1.49 0.63 16.87
C LYS A 412 -2.85 0.57 17.58
N PHE A 413 -3.92 0.89 16.87
CA PHE A 413 -5.28 0.92 17.41
C PHE A 413 -6.12 -0.30 16.99
N VAL A 414 -5.52 -1.29 16.33
CA VAL A 414 -6.11 -2.59 15.97
C VAL A 414 -5.50 -3.67 16.85
#